data_e23cf294463a3797710704e6dfeeaa59
#
_entry.id   e23cf294463a3797710704e6dfeeaa59
#
_cell.length_a   1.000
_cell.length_b   1.000
_cell.length_c   1.000
_cell.angle_alpha   90.00
_cell.angle_beta   90.00
_cell.angle_gamma   90.00
#
_symmetry.space_group_name_H-M   'P 1'
#
loop_
_entity.id
_entity.type
_entity.pdbx_description
1 polymer ?
#
loop_
_entity_poly.entity_id
_entity_poly.type
_entity_poly.pdbx_seq_one_letter_code
_entity_poly.pdbx_strand_id
1 'polypeptide(L)'
;LGGARMDTDRKDAWGVEWQRTGPHILSVNPPLAEAGEEEIDGYDWPDPADYFDFDFMKSRMAELEREYPDRAIGARAVNSYGPFEQASVLRGREDFYVDMIAEPEVSQRIVDRVTDVICRAQEIYLEQIGSDIDFFEIPGDDYGGTEALMISPDHFRAMFKPALARIVEVVKSYRRDLPVVFHSD
;
A
#
# COMPACT_ATOMS: atom_id res chain seq x y z
N LEU A 1 -11.91 -3.66 -8.18
CA LEU A 1 -11.47 -3.99 -9.52
C LEU A 1 -10.02 -4.48 -9.44
N GLY A 2 -9.75 -5.71 -9.82
CA GLY A 2 -8.41 -6.22 -9.99
C GLY A 2 -7.60 -6.43 -8.71
N GLY A 3 -8.22 -6.87 -7.63
CA GLY A 3 -7.46 -7.65 -6.67
C GLY A 3 -6.95 -8.85 -7.45
N ALA A 4 -5.66 -8.88 -7.81
CA ALA A 4 -5.04 -10.09 -8.28
C ALA A 4 -5.47 -11.17 -7.28
N ARG A 5 -6.20 -12.20 -7.73
CA ARG A 5 -6.45 -13.36 -6.90
C ARG A 5 -5.08 -13.76 -6.39
N MET A 6 -4.87 -13.68 -5.09
CA MET A 6 -3.66 -14.19 -4.48
C MET A 6 -3.67 -15.69 -4.73
N ASP A 7 -3.09 -16.06 -5.86
CA ASP A 7 -2.85 -17.45 -6.18
C ASP A 7 -1.71 -17.90 -5.28
N THR A 8 -1.96 -18.88 -4.51
CA THR A 8 -1.14 -19.35 -3.41
C THR A 8 0.17 -19.94 -3.90
N ASP A 9 1.21 -19.80 -3.10
CA ASP A 9 2.59 -20.21 -3.34
C ASP A 9 3.31 -19.38 -4.42
N ARG A 10 3.29 -18.06 -4.27
CA ARG A 10 3.85 -17.15 -5.25
C ARG A 10 4.55 -15.97 -4.57
N LYS A 11 5.61 -15.52 -5.20
CA LYS A 11 6.30 -14.28 -4.88
C LYS A 11 5.55 -13.11 -5.54
N ASP A 12 5.20 -12.09 -4.76
CA ASP A 12 4.57 -10.88 -5.28
C ASP A 12 5.59 -9.90 -5.87
N ALA A 13 5.11 -8.77 -6.38
CA ALA A 13 5.96 -7.74 -6.95
C ALA A 13 6.88 -7.06 -5.92
N TRP A 14 6.54 -7.12 -4.64
CA TRP A 14 7.38 -6.65 -3.54
C TRP A 14 8.44 -7.66 -3.13
N GLY A 15 8.51 -8.81 -3.79
CA GLY A 15 9.43 -9.86 -3.44
C GLY A 15 8.98 -10.73 -2.25
N VAL A 16 7.80 -10.49 -1.70
CA VAL A 16 7.26 -11.26 -0.59
C VAL A 16 6.72 -12.60 -1.08
N GLU A 17 7.12 -13.65 -0.39
CA GLU A 17 6.58 -15.00 -0.62
C GLU A 17 5.35 -15.23 0.24
N TRP A 18 4.28 -15.70 -0.37
CA TRP A 18 3.01 -15.98 0.27
C TRP A 18 2.72 -17.48 0.28
N GLN A 19 2.31 -17.99 1.43
CA GLN A 19 1.95 -19.40 1.59
C GLN A 19 0.55 -19.54 2.20
N ARG A 20 -0.24 -20.46 1.66
CA ARG A 20 -1.53 -20.81 2.25
C ARG A 20 -1.34 -21.81 3.39
N THR A 21 -1.85 -21.44 4.56
CA THR A 21 -1.87 -22.28 5.74
C THR A 21 -3.32 -22.41 6.24
N GLY A 22 -4.01 -23.44 5.79
CA GLY A 22 -5.44 -23.61 6.05
C GLY A 22 -6.28 -22.49 5.42
N PRO A 23 -7.10 -21.76 6.19
CA PRO A 23 -7.88 -20.64 5.68
C PRO A 23 -7.09 -19.35 5.51
N HIS A 24 -5.87 -19.28 6.03
CA HIS A 24 -5.03 -18.09 6.05
C HIS A 24 -3.99 -18.09 4.94
N ILE A 25 -3.59 -16.88 4.51
CA ILE A 25 -2.44 -16.65 3.64
C ILE A 25 -1.44 -15.84 4.47
N LEU A 26 -0.25 -16.37 4.61
CA LEU A 26 0.81 -15.81 5.43
C LEU A 26 2.00 -15.44 4.56
N SER A 27 2.65 -14.32 4.88
CA SER A 27 3.97 -14.00 4.35
C SER A 27 4.99 -14.93 4.97
N VAL A 28 5.84 -15.52 4.13
CA VAL A 28 6.97 -16.36 4.52
C VAL A 28 8.23 -15.82 3.85
N ASN A 29 9.40 -16.05 4.46
CA ASN A 29 10.68 -15.56 3.94
C ASN A 29 10.67 -14.05 3.60
N PRO A 30 10.51 -13.16 4.60
CA PRO A 30 10.50 -11.72 4.37
C PRO A 30 11.79 -11.27 3.65
N PRO A 31 11.71 -10.57 2.52
CA PRO A 31 12.88 -10.30 1.69
C PRO A 31 13.90 -9.35 2.31
N LEU A 32 13.51 -8.58 3.32
CA LEU A 32 14.37 -7.64 4.05
C LEU A 32 14.62 -8.06 5.51
N ALA A 33 14.42 -9.34 5.86
CA ALA A 33 14.49 -9.81 7.25
C ALA A 33 15.80 -9.45 7.97
N GLU A 34 16.93 -9.55 7.28
CA GLU A 34 18.26 -9.25 7.84
C GLU A 34 18.96 -8.06 7.15
N ALA A 35 18.21 -7.32 6.29
CA ALA A 35 18.77 -6.25 5.50
C ALA A 35 19.16 -5.04 6.37
N GLY A 36 20.39 -4.55 6.21
CA GLY A 36 20.83 -3.26 6.70
C GLY A 36 20.46 -2.12 5.74
N GLU A 37 20.87 -0.90 6.07
CA GLU A 37 20.50 0.29 5.30
C GLU A 37 20.96 0.23 3.84
N GLU A 38 22.17 -0.28 3.57
CA GLU A 38 22.73 -0.37 2.22
C GLU A 38 21.94 -1.40 1.37
N GLU A 39 21.56 -2.53 1.96
CA GLU A 39 20.74 -3.55 1.28
C GLU A 39 19.33 -3.05 1.02
N ILE A 40 18.74 -2.28 1.94
CA ILE A 40 17.43 -1.66 1.73
C ILE A 40 17.49 -0.65 0.58
N ASP A 41 18.53 0.17 0.52
CA ASP A 41 18.71 1.14 -0.57
C ASP A 41 18.94 0.46 -1.93
N GLY A 42 19.67 -0.64 -1.94
CA GLY A 42 19.95 -1.46 -3.13
C GLY A 42 18.88 -2.50 -3.48
N TYR A 43 17.79 -2.57 -2.72
CA TYR A 43 16.72 -3.53 -2.97
C TYR A 43 16.02 -3.24 -4.31
N ASP A 44 15.59 -4.30 -4.99
CA ASP A 44 14.84 -4.20 -6.24
C ASP A 44 13.37 -3.82 -5.96
N TRP A 45 13.18 -2.53 -5.65
CA TRP A 45 11.86 -1.99 -5.36
C TRP A 45 10.96 -2.04 -6.59
N PRO A 46 9.68 -2.40 -6.43
CA PRO A 46 8.78 -2.55 -7.55
C PRO A 46 8.60 -1.25 -8.34
N ASP A 47 8.61 -1.34 -9.68
CA ASP A 47 8.22 -0.22 -10.53
C ASP A 47 6.69 -0.26 -10.77
N PRO A 48 5.94 0.71 -10.26
CA PRO A 48 4.49 0.73 -10.43
C PRO A 48 4.01 0.88 -11.88
N ALA A 49 4.87 1.33 -12.79
CA ALA A 49 4.49 1.49 -14.20
C ALA A 49 4.08 0.15 -14.85
N ASP A 50 4.59 -0.97 -14.32
CA ASP A 50 4.31 -2.32 -14.84
C ASP A 50 3.00 -2.93 -14.31
N TYR A 51 2.28 -2.26 -13.41
CA TYR A 51 1.15 -2.87 -12.70
C TYR A 51 -0.21 -2.65 -13.34
N PHE A 52 -0.32 -1.73 -14.30
CA PHE A 52 -1.62 -1.24 -14.72
C PHE A 52 -1.99 -1.66 -16.13
N ASP A 53 -3.15 -2.28 -16.28
CA ASP A 53 -3.86 -2.39 -17.54
C ASP A 53 -4.91 -1.26 -17.64
N PHE A 54 -4.46 -0.09 -18.08
CA PHE A 54 -5.33 1.09 -18.17
C PHE A 54 -6.41 0.96 -19.23
N ASP A 55 -6.18 0.20 -20.29
CA ASP A 55 -7.20 -0.02 -21.33
C ASP A 55 -8.36 -0.86 -20.77
N PHE A 56 -8.03 -1.92 -20.03
CA PHE A 56 -9.03 -2.69 -19.30
C PHE A 56 -9.78 -1.84 -18.28
N MET A 57 -9.06 -1.03 -17.50
CA MET A 57 -9.67 -0.20 -16.44
C MET A 57 -10.63 0.84 -17.04
N LYS A 58 -10.22 1.58 -18.08
CA LYS A 58 -11.06 2.56 -18.75
C LYS A 58 -12.29 1.92 -19.39
N SER A 59 -12.13 0.77 -20.04
CA SER A 59 -13.23 0.00 -20.58
C SER A 59 -14.23 -0.41 -19.50
N ARG A 60 -13.73 -0.90 -18.37
CA ARG A 60 -14.58 -1.31 -17.24
C ARG A 60 -15.30 -0.14 -16.57
N MET A 61 -14.65 1.00 -16.46
CA MET A 61 -15.27 2.22 -15.92
C MET A 61 -16.43 2.67 -16.81
N ALA A 62 -16.24 2.71 -18.14
CA ALA A 62 -17.28 3.06 -19.09
C ALA A 62 -18.47 2.08 -19.08
N GLU A 63 -18.23 0.80 -18.83
CA GLU A 63 -19.28 -0.21 -18.61
C GLU A 63 -20.07 0.09 -17.33
N LEU A 64 -19.38 0.34 -16.21
CA LEU A 64 -20.01 0.64 -14.92
C LEU A 64 -20.85 1.90 -14.96
N GLU A 65 -20.34 2.96 -15.59
CA GLU A 65 -21.09 4.21 -15.76
C GLU A 65 -22.38 4.01 -16.56
N ARG A 66 -22.35 3.18 -17.62
CA ARG A 66 -23.52 2.86 -18.41
C ARG A 66 -24.50 1.97 -17.66
N GLU A 67 -24.01 0.99 -16.89
CA GLU A 67 -24.82 0.05 -16.14
C GLU A 67 -25.42 0.68 -14.87
N TYR A 68 -24.68 1.58 -14.24
CA TYR A 68 -25.05 2.22 -12.97
C TYR A 68 -24.87 3.75 -13.02
N PRO A 69 -25.62 4.47 -13.85
CA PRO A 69 -25.41 5.92 -14.10
C PRO A 69 -25.61 6.80 -12.86
N ASP A 70 -26.32 6.31 -11.85
CA ASP A 70 -26.60 7.02 -10.60
C ASP A 70 -25.64 6.63 -9.45
N ARG A 71 -24.55 5.90 -9.74
CA ARG A 71 -23.58 5.46 -8.73
C ARG A 71 -22.27 6.21 -8.88
N ALA A 72 -21.66 6.51 -7.74
CA ALA A 72 -20.31 7.03 -7.69
C ALA A 72 -19.29 5.95 -8.10
N ILE A 73 -18.30 6.34 -8.88
CA ILE A 73 -17.17 5.50 -9.28
C ILE A 73 -16.00 5.80 -8.35
N GLY A 74 -15.64 4.81 -7.54
CA GLY A 74 -14.45 4.87 -6.70
C GLY A 74 -13.28 4.13 -7.33
N ALA A 75 -12.10 4.70 -7.22
CA ALA A 75 -10.86 4.02 -7.51
C ALA A 75 -10.20 3.58 -6.20
N ARG A 76 -9.67 2.37 -6.20
CA ARG A 76 -8.88 1.86 -5.08
C ARG A 76 -7.43 1.78 -5.49
N ALA A 77 -6.54 2.18 -4.59
CA ALA A 77 -5.10 2.07 -4.77
C ALA A 77 -4.70 0.62 -5.09
N VAL A 78 -3.62 0.49 -5.86
CA VAL A 78 -3.12 -0.79 -6.35
C VAL A 78 -2.59 -1.66 -5.23
N ASN A 79 -1.98 -1.05 -4.23
CA ASN A 79 -1.45 -1.76 -3.08
C ASN A 79 -2.56 -2.01 -2.06
N SER A 80 -2.64 -3.24 -1.55
CA SER A 80 -3.62 -3.60 -0.52
C SER A 80 -3.21 -3.05 0.84
N TYR A 81 -1.90 -2.96 1.11
CA TYR A 81 -1.31 -2.53 2.37
C TYR A 81 -0.76 -1.13 2.27
N GLY A 82 -0.95 -0.33 3.31
CA GLY A 82 -0.30 0.95 3.48
C GLY A 82 1.15 0.81 3.98
N PRO A 83 1.78 1.94 4.34
CA PRO A 83 3.19 1.95 4.72
C PRO A 83 3.56 1.03 5.88
N PHE A 84 2.70 0.92 6.89
CA PHE A 84 2.96 0.11 8.08
C PHE A 84 2.90 -1.39 7.78
N GLU A 85 1.78 -1.85 7.24
CA GLU A 85 1.61 -3.28 6.97
C GLU A 85 2.59 -3.77 5.89
N GLN A 86 2.81 -2.99 4.82
CA GLN A 86 3.74 -3.37 3.77
C GLN A 86 5.19 -3.45 4.29
N ALA A 87 5.63 -2.47 5.09
CA ALA A 87 6.96 -2.49 5.70
C ALA A 87 7.11 -3.70 6.63
N SER A 88 6.08 -3.99 7.44
CA SER A 88 6.10 -5.13 8.36
C SER A 88 6.16 -6.49 7.66
N VAL A 89 5.54 -6.61 6.48
CA VAL A 89 5.59 -7.84 5.68
C VAL A 89 6.95 -8.01 5.00
N LEU A 90 7.56 -6.92 4.56
CA LEU A 90 8.89 -6.92 3.95
C LEU A 90 10.00 -7.27 4.94
N ARG A 91 9.94 -6.74 6.16
CA ARG A 91 10.94 -6.95 7.21
C ARG A 91 10.74 -8.25 7.98
N GLY A 92 9.51 -8.73 8.07
CA GLY A 92 9.03 -9.69 9.05
C GLY A 92 8.29 -8.95 10.17
N ARG A 93 7.04 -9.37 10.45
CA ARG A 93 6.18 -8.60 11.37
C ARG A 93 6.78 -8.42 12.76
N GLU A 94 7.31 -9.48 13.33
CA GLU A 94 7.91 -9.45 14.69
C GLU A 94 9.19 -8.58 14.70
N ASP A 95 10.07 -8.78 13.73
CA ASP A 95 11.33 -8.04 13.61
C ASP A 95 11.07 -6.55 13.37
N PHE A 96 10.07 -6.22 12.54
CA PHE A 96 9.70 -4.83 12.29
C PHE A 96 9.25 -4.09 13.57
N TYR A 97 8.48 -4.76 14.46
CA TYR A 97 8.09 -4.19 15.75
C TYR A 97 9.29 -3.95 16.66
N VAL A 98 10.24 -4.88 16.66
CA VAL A 98 11.48 -4.73 17.43
C VAL A 98 12.32 -3.60 16.90
N ASP A 99 12.50 -3.53 15.59
CA ASP A 99 13.32 -2.52 14.91
C ASP A 99 12.77 -1.11 15.05
N MET A 100 11.45 -0.92 15.11
CA MET A 100 10.88 0.41 15.40
C MET A 100 11.40 1.02 16.70
N ILE A 101 11.90 0.18 17.62
CA ILE A 101 12.45 0.60 18.92
C ILE A 101 13.96 0.51 18.95
N ALA A 102 14.53 -0.59 18.45
CA ALA A 102 15.95 -0.88 18.54
C ALA A 102 16.78 -0.27 17.41
N GLU A 103 16.22 -0.20 16.19
CA GLU A 103 16.87 0.28 14.99
C GLU A 103 15.90 1.15 14.15
N PRO A 104 15.43 2.30 14.72
CA PRO A 104 14.37 3.10 14.11
C PRO A 104 14.75 3.65 12.73
N GLU A 105 16.04 3.85 12.44
CA GLU A 105 16.53 4.29 11.13
C GLU A 105 16.27 3.24 10.05
N VAL A 106 16.46 1.96 10.36
CA VAL A 106 16.18 0.82 9.46
C VAL A 106 14.70 0.77 9.14
N SER A 107 13.85 0.79 10.18
CA SER A 107 12.40 0.77 10.03
C SER A 107 11.88 1.96 9.24
N GLN A 108 12.38 3.17 9.53
CA GLN A 108 11.99 4.39 8.83
C GLN A 108 12.38 4.33 7.34
N ARG A 109 13.57 3.81 7.04
CA ARG A 109 14.02 3.65 5.65
C ARG A 109 13.10 2.74 4.84
N ILE A 110 12.67 1.61 5.40
CA ILE A 110 11.70 0.72 4.73
C ILE A 110 10.37 1.45 4.51
N VAL A 111 9.84 2.14 5.54
CA VAL A 111 8.60 2.92 5.45
C VAL A 111 8.70 3.99 4.36
N ASP A 112 9.81 4.71 4.28
CA ASP A 112 10.03 5.75 3.26
C ASP A 112 10.04 5.17 1.84
N ARG A 113 10.75 4.07 1.62
CA ARG A 113 10.79 3.39 0.31
C ARG A 113 9.42 2.85 -0.11
N VAL A 114 8.71 2.19 0.81
CA VAL A 114 7.33 1.75 0.57
C VAL A 114 6.44 2.93 0.19
N THR A 115 6.56 4.04 0.92
CA THR A 115 5.79 5.25 0.66
C THR A 115 6.10 5.85 -0.71
N ASP A 116 7.37 5.85 -1.13
CA ASP A 116 7.78 6.33 -2.46
C ASP A 116 7.13 5.52 -3.58
N VAL A 117 7.12 4.19 -3.47
CA VAL A 117 6.46 3.29 -4.44
C VAL A 117 4.95 3.55 -4.48
N ILE A 118 4.30 3.67 -3.32
CA ILE A 118 2.86 3.95 -3.23
C ILE A 118 2.53 5.31 -3.87
N CYS A 119 3.28 6.35 -3.54
CA CYS A 119 3.08 7.69 -4.12
C CYS A 119 3.24 7.64 -5.65
N ARG A 120 4.28 6.98 -6.14
CA ARG A 120 4.51 6.85 -7.59
C ARG A 120 3.39 6.08 -8.29
N ALA A 121 2.91 4.99 -7.67
CA ALA A 121 1.76 4.25 -8.18
C ALA A 121 0.50 5.11 -8.29
N GLN A 122 0.23 5.94 -7.29
CA GLN A 122 -0.93 6.83 -7.28
C GLN A 122 -0.81 7.94 -8.32
N GLU A 123 0.38 8.53 -8.52
CA GLU A 123 0.62 9.52 -9.56
C GLU A 123 0.25 8.96 -10.94
N ILE A 124 0.83 7.80 -11.30
CA ILE A 124 0.58 7.13 -12.58
C ILE A 124 -0.91 6.82 -12.75
N TYR A 125 -1.54 6.32 -11.70
CA TYR A 125 -2.95 5.94 -11.71
C TYR A 125 -3.87 7.15 -11.91
N LEU A 126 -3.65 8.22 -11.15
CA LEU A 126 -4.46 9.43 -11.21
C LEU A 126 -4.30 10.17 -12.53
N GLU A 127 -3.09 10.19 -13.10
CA GLU A 127 -2.85 10.77 -14.43
C GLU A 127 -3.71 10.12 -15.52
N GLN A 128 -4.01 8.83 -15.39
CA GLN A 128 -4.73 8.06 -16.39
C GLN A 128 -6.25 8.03 -16.22
N ILE A 129 -6.72 7.97 -14.97
CA ILE A 129 -8.16 7.79 -14.69
C ILE A 129 -8.72 8.76 -13.64
N GLY A 130 -7.90 9.62 -13.07
CA GLY A 130 -8.31 10.49 -11.95
C GLY A 130 -9.41 11.51 -12.30
N SER A 131 -9.58 11.85 -13.59
CA SER A 131 -10.70 12.70 -14.04
C SER A 131 -12.06 12.02 -13.97
N ASP A 132 -12.09 10.69 -14.06
CA ASP A 132 -13.28 9.87 -14.27
C ASP A 132 -13.76 9.16 -13.01
N ILE A 133 -13.22 9.56 -11.84
CA ILE A 133 -13.58 8.99 -10.53
C ILE A 133 -14.17 10.04 -9.59
N ASP A 134 -15.05 9.59 -8.70
CA ASP A 134 -15.73 10.44 -7.72
C ASP A 134 -15.04 10.44 -6.35
N PHE A 135 -14.28 9.39 -6.03
CA PHE A 135 -13.45 9.29 -4.81
C PHE A 135 -12.27 8.34 -5.02
N PHE A 136 -11.25 8.48 -4.19
CA PHE A 136 -10.06 7.64 -4.21
C PHE A 136 -9.84 6.99 -2.85
N GLU A 137 -9.73 5.66 -2.82
CA GLU A 137 -9.36 4.90 -1.63
C GLU A 137 -7.84 4.66 -1.66
N ILE A 138 -7.13 5.29 -0.70
CA ILE A 138 -5.69 5.06 -0.51
C ILE A 138 -5.45 3.70 0.17
N PRO A 139 -4.21 3.13 0.10
CA PRO A 139 -3.92 1.87 0.78
C PRO A 139 -4.24 1.94 2.27
N GLY A 140 -4.94 0.93 2.78
CA GLY A 140 -5.29 0.84 4.18
C GLY A 140 -4.13 0.33 5.04
N ASP A 141 -4.16 0.69 6.31
CA ASP A 141 -3.26 0.17 7.34
C ASP A 141 -4.05 -0.06 8.63
N ASP A 142 -3.91 -1.22 9.24
CA ASP A 142 -4.52 -1.52 10.52
C ASP A 142 -3.54 -1.25 11.66
N TYR A 143 -3.79 -0.20 12.42
CA TYR A 143 -2.97 0.21 13.57
C TYR A 143 -3.52 -0.29 14.90
N GLY A 144 -4.68 -0.89 14.91
CA GLY A 144 -5.36 -1.45 16.06
C GLY A 144 -5.65 -2.93 15.90
N GLY A 145 -5.84 -3.57 17.02
CA GLY A 145 -6.40 -4.91 17.13
C GLY A 145 -7.71 -4.88 17.89
N THR A 146 -8.28 -6.04 18.16
CA THR A 146 -9.57 -6.16 18.83
C THR A 146 -9.60 -5.51 20.24
N GLU A 147 -8.47 -5.50 20.95
CA GLU A 147 -8.40 -5.06 22.34
C GLU A 147 -7.50 -3.85 22.58
N ALA A 148 -6.55 -3.59 21.68
CA ALA A 148 -5.54 -2.54 21.86
C ALA A 148 -4.94 -2.09 20.52
N LEU A 149 -4.28 -0.92 20.58
CA LEU A 149 -3.43 -0.46 19.49
C LEU A 149 -2.22 -1.41 19.31
N MET A 150 -1.85 -1.67 18.07
CA MET A 150 -0.69 -2.50 17.72
C MET A 150 0.62 -1.73 17.87
N ILE A 151 0.57 -0.40 17.73
CA ILE A 151 1.70 0.50 17.92
C ILE A 151 1.31 1.67 18.82
N SER A 152 2.29 2.32 19.43
CA SER A 152 2.02 3.50 20.24
C SER A 152 1.59 4.70 19.38
N PRO A 153 0.77 5.62 19.90
CA PRO A 153 0.45 6.87 19.21
C PRO A 153 1.67 7.72 18.85
N ASP A 154 2.78 7.56 19.59
CA ASP A 154 4.01 8.30 19.30
C ASP A 154 4.76 7.70 18.12
N HIS A 155 4.84 6.38 18.00
CA HIS A 155 5.36 5.72 16.79
C HIS A 155 4.52 6.06 15.56
N PHE A 156 3.17 6.04 15.67
CA PHE A 156 2.31 6.47 14.58
C PHE A 156 2.62 7.91 14.14
N ARG A 157 2.73 8.85 15.08
CA ARG A 157 3.00 10.27 14.77
C ARG A 157 4.38 10.48 14.14
N ALA A 158 5.37 9.72 14.59
CA ALA A 158 6.74 9.86 14.12
C ALA A 158 6.94 9.26 12.73
N MET A 159 6.46 8.05 12.49
CA MET A 159 6.79 7.26 11.29
C MET A 159 5.67 7.25 10.24
N PHE A 160 4.43 6.93 10.63
CA PHE A 160 3.37 6.61 9.68
C PHE A 160 2.49 7.80 9.30
N LYS A 161 2.23 8.72 10.23
CA LYS A 161 1.47 9.92 9.91
C LYS A 161 2.11 10.79 8.81
N PRO A 162 3.44 11.02 8.80
CA PRO A 162 4.10 11.71 7.69
C PRO A 162 4.00 10.96 6.37
N ALA A 163 4.15 9.64 6.38
CA ALA A 163 3.99 8.79 5.21
C ALA A 163 2.57 8.88 4.62
N LEU A 164 1.55 8.72 5.46
CA LEU A 164 0.15 8.89 5.06
C LEU A 164 -0.15 10.31 4.54
N ALA A 165 0.43 11.33 5.15
CA ALA A 165 0.26 12.71 4.67
C ALA A 165 0.81 12.89 3.24
N ARG A 166 1.98 12.29 2.92
CA ARG A 166 2.53 12.28 1.55
C ARG A 166 1.59 11.57 0.56
N ILE A 167 1.06 10.41 0.93
CA ILE A 167 0.12 9.62 0.13
C ILE A 167 -1.15 10.43 -0.17
N VAL A 168 -1.74 11.08 0.85
CA VAL A 168 -2.91 11.95 0.68
C VAL A 168 -2.58 13.16 -0.19
N GLU A 169 -1.40 13.76 -0.01
CA GLU A 169 -0.98 14.94 -0.77
C GLU A 169 -0.88 14.66 -2.28
N VAL A 170 -0.44 13.48 -2.69
CA VAL A 170 -0.45 13.09 -4.12
C VAL A 170 -1.86 13.20 -4.69
N VAL A 171 -2.87 12.67 -4.00
CA VAL A 171 -4.27 12.75 -4.46
C VAL A 171 -4.77 14.20 -4.48
N LYS A 172 -4.46 14.96 -3.43
CA LYS A 172 -4.92 16.35 -3.28
C LYS A 172 -4.20 17.33 -4.22
N SER A 173 -2.96 17.03 -4.60
CA SER A 173 -2.22 17.81 -5.61
C SER A 173 -2.76 17.56 -7.01
N TYR A 174 -3.22 16.33 -7.30
CA TYR A 174 -3.88 16.03 -8.58
C TYR A 174 -5.26 16.69 -8.66
N ARG A 175 -6.15 16.45 -7.68
CA ARG A 175 -7.48 17.05 -7.60
C ARG A 175 -7.86 17.34 -6.14
N ARG A 176 -7.80 18.62 -5.77
CA ARG A 176 -7.94 19.05 -4.37
C ARG A 176 -9.28 18.68 -3.72
N ASP A 177 -10.34 18.68 -4.48
CA ASP A 177 -11.72 18.36 -4.04
C ASP A 177 -12.04 16.87 -4.08
N LEU A 178 -11.16 16.03 -4.67
CA LEU A 178 -11.38 14.58 -4.73
C LEU A 178 -11.44 13.99 -3.31
N PRO A 179 -12.58 13.39 -2.91
CA PRO A 179 -12.68 12.72 -1.63
C PRO A 179 -11.65 11.58 -1.51
N VAL A 180 -11.01 11.48 -0.36
CA VAL A 180 -10.07 10.40 -0.03
C VAL A 180 -10.69 9.52 1.04
N VAL A 181 -10.70 8.22 0.80
CA VAL A 181 -11.12 7.20 1.74
C VAL A 181 -9.87 6.47 2.25
N PHE A 182 -9.81 6.25 3.54
CA PHE A 182 -8.76 5.49 4.21
C PHE A 182 -9.39 4.43 5.11
N HIS A 183 -8.99 3.18 4.95
CA HIS A 183 -9.39 2.07 5.81
C HIS A 183 -8.33 1.86 6.89
N SER A 184 -8.76 1.77 8.13
CA SER A 184 -7.89 1.46 9.29
C SER A 184 -8.76 0.91 10.41
N ASP A 185 -8.28 -0.09 11.10
CA ASP A 185 -8.83 -0.63 12.35
C ASP A 185 -8.04 -0.10 13.57
#